data_fc5d128d6b2fd1c3f82fccef5b25a8ba
#
_entry.id   fc5d128d6b2fd1c3f82fccef5b25a8ba
#
_cell.length_a   1.000
_cell.length_b   1.000
_cell.length_c   1.000
_cell.angle_alpha   90.00
_cell.angle_beta   90.00
_cell.angle_gamma   90.00
#
_symmetry.space_group_name_H-M   'P 1'
#
loop_
_entity.id
_entity.type
_entity.pdbx_description
1 polymer ?
#
loop_
_entity_poly.entity_id
_entity_poly.type
_entity_poly.pdbx_seq_one_letter_code
_entity_poly.pdbx_strand_id
1 'polypeptide(L)'
;MKFIADFHIHSHFSIATSKKLVPEYLEYWARLKGINVIGTGDCIHPGWQQELAEKLEPCGNGLFRLKKEFRLEESKRLKHEFIPDEVFFMLTGEISSIYKRDGKVRKVHNICVFPDMESLKKVQAKLDD
;
A
#
# COMPACT_ATOMS: atom_id res chain seq x y z
N MET A 1 5.77 -22.15 3.47
CA MET A 1 4.83 -21.32 2.71
C MET A 1 5.61 -20.30 1.90
N LYS A 2 5.28 -20.13 0.66
CA LYS A 2 5.87 -19.08 -0.19
C LYS A 2 4.79 -18.05 -0.51
N PHE A 3 5.14 -16.77 -0.43
CA PHE A 3 4.27 -15.69 -0.86
C PHE A 3 5.10 -14.61 -1.56
N ILE A 4 4.44 -13.86 -2.42
CA ILE A 4 5.05 -12.73 -3.14
C ILE A 4 4.48 -11.45 -2.56
N ALA A 5 5.36 -10.52 -2.23
CA ALA A 5 4.97 -9.23 -1.67
C ALA A 5 5.59 -8.08 -2.45
N ASP A 6 4.84 -7.01 -2.61
CA ASP A 6 5.32 -5.73 -3.15
C ASP A 6 4.95 -4.62 -2.18
N PHE A 7 5.95 -4.03 -1.52
CA PHE A 7 5.76 -2.99 -0.52
C PHE A 7 6.06 -1.58 -1.02
N HIS A 8 6.63 -1.44 -2.20
CA HIS A 8 7.03 -0.14 -2.74
C HIS A 8 6.13 0.28 -3.90
N ILE A 9 4.96 0.75 -3.55
CA ILE A 9 3.99 1.28 -4.50
C ILE A 9 3.55 2.68 -4.10
N HIS A 10 2.83 3.33 -4.98
CA HIS A 10 2.23 4.64 -4.74
C HIS A 10 0.73 4.60 -5.02
N SER A 11 0.00 5.55 -4.43
CA SER A 11 -1.42 5.73 -4.66
C SER A 11 -1.69 6.80 -5.73
N HIS A 12 -2.97 7.02 -6.04
CA HIS A 12 -3.38 8.10 -6.94
C HIS A 12 -3.12 9.51 -6.38
N PHE A 13 -2.75 9.61 -5.10
CA PHE A 13 -2.36 10.88 -4.47
C PHE A 13 -0.91 11.27 -4.75
N SER A 14 -0.09 10.36 -5.25
CA SER A 14 1.29 10.67 -5.62
C SER A 14 1.35 11.42 -6.95
N ILE A 15 2.42 12.22 -7.10
CA ILE A 15 2.65 12.99 -8.33
C ILE A 15 2.97 12.04 -9.48
N ALA A 16 2.41 12.35 -10.66
CA ALA A 16 2.64 11.59 -11.90
C ALA A 16 2.24 10.12 -11.85
N THR A 17 1.24 9.78 -11.04
CA THR A 17 0.68 8.44 -10.96
C THR A 17 -0.70 8.36 -11.63
N SER A 18 -1.14 7.15 -11.91
CA SER A 18 -2.48 6.91 -12.47
C SER A 18 -3.56 7.22 -11.43
N LYS A 19 -4.63 7.88 -11.87
CA LYS A 19 -5.83 8.08 -11.04
C LYS A 19 -6.54 6.76 -10.69
N LYS A 20 -6.19 5.67 -11.35
CA LYS A 20 -6.72 4.33 -11.08
C LYS A 20 -5.97 3.58 -9.98
N LEU A 21 -4.98 4.20 -9.33
CA LEU A 21 -4.28 3.59 -8.20
C LEU A 21 -5.10 3.75 -6.91
N VAL A 22 -6.24 3.10 -6.90
CA VAL A 22 -7.20 3.01 -5.78
C VAL A 22 -7.21 1.58 -5.23
N PRO A 23 -7.64 1.34 -3.97
CA PRO A 23 -7.53 0.03 -3.34
C PRO A 23 -8.13 -1.12 -4.15
N GLU A 24 -9.30 -0.94 -4.75
CA GLU A 24 -9.96 -1.97 -5.55
C GLU A 24 -9.17 -2.36 -6.81
N TYR A 25 -8.49 -1.42 -7.46
CA TYR A 25 -7.62 -1.74 -8.60
C TYR A 25 -6.27 -2.29 -8.16
N LEU A 26 -5.72 -1.82 -7.05
CA LEU A 26 -4.48 -2.38 -6.50
C LEU A 26 -4.68 -3.86 -6.14
N GLU A 27 -5.78 -4.20 -5.49
CA GLU A 27 -6.13 -5.59 -5.18
C GLU A 27 -6.31 -6.41 -6.45
N TYR A 28 -7.06 -5.90 -7.42
CA TYR A 28 -7.31 -6.56 -8.70
C TYR A 28 -6.01 -6.89 -9.44
N TRP A 29 -5.13 -5.90 -9.61
CA TRP A 29 -3.85 -6.10 -10.29
C TRP A 29 -2.90 -6.99 -9.50
N ALA A 30 -2.92 -6.92 -8.17
CA ALA A 30 -2.14 -7.83 -7.33
C ALA A 30 -2.55 -9.29 -7.57
N ARG A 31 -3.85 -9.57 -7.62
CA ARG A 31 -4.34 -10.91 -7.98
C ARG A 31 -3.82 -11.36 -9.34
N LEU A 32 -3.95 -10.53 -10.37
CA LEU A 32 -3.53 -10.86 -11.72
C LEU A 32 -2.02 -11.10 -11.84
N LYS A 33 -1.23 -10.42 -11.03
CA LYS A 33 0.25 -10.57 -11.02
C LYS A 33 0.74 -11.69 -10.09
N GLY A 34 -0.16 -12.33 -9.35
CA GLY A 34 0.23 -13.35 -8.38
C GLY A 34 0.86 -12.80 -7.10
N ILE A 35 0.55 -11.54 -6.75
CA ILE A 35 1.05 -10.89 -5.52
C ILE A 35 0.08 -11.22 -4.39
N ASN A 36 0.60 -11.76 -3.29
CA ASN A 36 -0.19 -12.16 -2.13
C ASN A 36 -0.34 -11.03 -1.11
N VAL A 37 0.70 -10.21 -0.95
CA VAL A 37 0.72 -9.08 -0.02
C VAL A 37 1.19 -7.83 -0.75
N ILE A 38 0.41 -6.77 -0.69
CA ILE A 38 0.75 -5.50 -1.32
C ILE A 38 0.77 -4.38 -0.28
N GLY A 39 1.78 -3.53 -0.34
CA GLY A 39 1.78 -2.30 0.44
C GLY A 39 0.73 -1.33 -0.08
N THR A 40 0.17 -0.51 0.80
CA THR A 40 -0.78 0.53 0.39
C THR A 40 -0.09 1.68 -0.34
N GLY A 41 1.20 1.90 -0.04
CA GLY A 41 1.88 3.13 -0.40
C GLY A 41 1.23 4.34 0.28
N ASP A 42 1.91 5.45 0.29
CA ASP A 42 1.41 6.78 0.66
C ASP A 42 0.54 6.85 1.93
N CYS A 43 0.70 5.90 2.86
CA CYS A 43 -0.19 5.78 4.01
C CYS A 43 -0.18 7.00 4.95
N ILE A 44 0.83 7.88 4.82
CA ILE A 44 0.93 9.12 5.59
C ILE A 44 0.04 10.23 5.01
N HIS A 45 -0.43 10.10 3.77
CA HIS A 45 -1.30 11.09 3.14
C HIS A 45 -2.71 11.04 3.73
N PRO A 46 -3.25 12.15 4.29
CA PRO A 46 -4.54 12.12 5.00
C PRO A 46 -5.71 11.65 4.13
N GLY A 47 -5.77 12.09 2.87
CA GLY A 47 -6.82 11.67 1.95
C GLY A 47 -6.76 10.18 1.64
N TRP A 48 -5.57 9.62 1.50
CA TRP A 48 -5.39 8.19 1.29
C TRP A 48 -5.76 7.38 2.53
N GLN A 49 -5.39 7.86 3.72
CA GLN A 49 -5.80 7.22 4.98
C GLN A 49 -7.31 7.10 5.09
N GLN A 50 -8.04 8.14 4.72
CA GLN A 50 -9.49 8.13 4.74
C GLN A 50 -10.05 7.09 3.78
N GLU A 51 -9.54 7.03 2.56
CA GLU A 51 -9.95 6.05 1.56
C GLU A 51 -9.62 4.62 1.98
N LEU A 52 -8.42 4.40 2.55
CA LEU A 52 -8.03 3.10 3.08
C LEU A 52 -8.93 2.66 4.25
N ALA A 53 -9.24 3.57 5.17
CA ALA A 53 -10.13 3.27 6.30
C ALA A 53 -11.55 2.90 5.84
N GLU A 54 -12.01 3.51 4.76
CA GLU A 54 -13.34 3.22 4.17
C GLU A 54 -13.35 1.86 3.45
N LYS A 55 -12.30 1.53 2.71
CA LYS A 55 -12.31 0.41 1.77
C LYS A 55 -11.62 -0.86 2.29
N LEU A 56 -10.72 -0.74 3.24
CA LEU A 56 -10.01 -1.87 3.83
C LEU A 56 -10.57 -2.20 5.22
N GLU A 57 -10.43 -3.44 5.63
CA GLU A 57 -10.72 -3.90 6.99
C GLU A 57 -9.52 -4.67 7.55
N PRO A 58 -9.21 -4.50 8.85
CA PRO A 58 -8.13 -5.26 9.47
C PRO A 58 -8.49 -6.74 9.58
N CYS A 59 -7.52 -7.60 9.32
CA CYS A 59 -7.66 -9.06 9.44
C CYS A 59 -6.62 -9.70 10.37
N GLY A 60 -5.96 -8.90 11.20
CA GLY A 60 -4.99 -9.35 12.20
C GLY A 60 -3.55 -9.33 11.69
N ASN A 61 -2.62 -9.35 12.64
CA ASN A 61 -1.17 -9.41 12.38
C ASN A 61 -0.62 -8.28 11.48
N GLY A 62 -1.22 -7.09 11.54
CA GLY A 62 -0.81 -5.96 10.70
C GLY A 62 -1.27 -6.05 9.26
N LEU A 63 -2.13 -7.00 8.94
CA LEU A 63 -2.68 -7.18 7.61
C LEU A 63 -4.08 -6.61 7.50
N PHE A 64 -4.40 -6.15 6.30
CA PHE A 64 -5.72 -5.64 5.92
C PHE A 64 -6.18 -6.38 4.67
N ARG A 65 -7.49 -6.38 4.45
CA ARG A 65 -8.07 -6.89 3.21
C ARG A 65 -9.08 -5.90 2.68
N LEU A 66 -9.28 -5.92 1.37
CA LEU A 66 -10.32 -5.13 0.72
C LEU A 66 -11.69 -5.65 1.14
N LYS A 67 -12.58 -4.74 1.54
CA LYS A 67 -13.98 -5.11 1.81
C LYS A 67 -14.61 -5.69 0.54
N LYS A 68 -15.43 -6.73 0.71
CA LYS A 68 -16.02 -7.49 -0.41
C LYS A 68 -16.80 -6.62 -1.40
N GLU A 69 -17.46 -5.59 -0.91
CA GLU A 69 -18.26 -4.66 -1.72
C GLU A 69 -17.45 -3.87 -2.74
N PHE A 70 -16.14 -3.71 -2.51
CA PHE A 70 -15.25 -3.00 -3.43
C PHE A 70 -14.48 -3.92 -4.38
N ARG A 71 -14.57 -5.23 -4.17
CA ARG A 71 -13.80 -6.19 -4.97
C ARG A 71 -14.28 -6.23 -6.41
N LEU A 72 -13.35 -6.01 -7.35
CA LEU A 72 -13.62 -6.10 -8.78
C LEU A 72 -13.64 -7.58 -9.22
N GLU A 73 -14.55 -7.90 -10.15
CA GLU A 73 -14.64 -9.23 -10.72
C GLU A 73 -13.42 -9.53 -11.61
N GLU A 74 -13.02 -10.81 -11.62
CA GLU A 74 -11.91 -11.24 -12.46
C GLU A 74 -12.29 -11.15 -13.94
N SER A 75 -11.38 -10.60 -14.74
CA SER A 75 -11.47 -10.68 -16.18
C SER A 75 -11.32 -12.14 -16.61
N LYS A 76 -12.24 -12.62 -17.44
CA LYS A 76 -12.18 -13.98 -18.02
C LYS A 76 -10.91 -14.24 -18.85
N ARG A 77 -10.16 -13.18 -19.19
CA ARG A 77 -8.97 -13.26 -20.05
C ARG A 77 -7.68 -13.67 -19.35
N LEU A 78 -7.62 -13.59 -18.03
CA LEU A 78 -6.38 -13.78 -17.28
C LEU A 78 -6.52 -14.81 -16.16
N LYS A 79 -7.08 -15.95 -16.48
CA LYS A 79 -7.08 -17.08 -15.54
C LYS A 79 -5.74 -17.81 -15.64
N HIS A 80 -4.99 -17.82 -14.57
CA HIS A 80 -3.83 -18.68 -14.41
C HIS A 80 -3.84 -19.30 -13.01
N GLU A 81 -3.13 -20.38 -12.86
CA GLU A 81 -3.12 -21.19 -11.62
C GLU A 81 -2.49 -20.49 -10.41
N PHE A 82 -1.80 -19.35 -10.64
CA PHE A 82 -1.10 -18.61 -9.59
C PHE A 82 -1.91 -17.40 -9.07
N ILE A 83 -3.16 -17.22 -9.49
CA ILE A 83 -4.00 -16.16 -8.96
C ILE A 83 -4.33 -16.48 -7.51
N PRO A 84 -3.93 -15.64 -6.53
CA PRO A 84 -4.31 -15.85 -5.14
C PRO A 84 -5.80 -15.62 -4.95
N ASP A 85 -6.43 -16.40 -4.08
CA ASP A 85 -7.84 -16.21 -3.73
C ASP A 85 -8.05 -14.90 -2.97
N GLU A 86 -7.06 -14.49 -2.19
CA GLU A 86 -7.10 -13.29 -1.37
C GLU A 86 -5.76 -12.55 -1.43
N VAL A 87 -5.84 -11.23 -1.53
CA VAL A 87 -4.69 -10.32 -1.45
C VAL A 87 -4.79 -9.56 -0.14
N PHE A 88 -3.70 -9.53 0.60
CA PHE A 88 -3.59 -8.74 1.83
C PHE A 88 -2.86 -7.45 1.59
N PHE A 89 -3.22 -6.43 2.35
CA PHE A 89 -2.56 -5.12 2.35
C PHE A 89 -1.78 -4.91 3.64
N MET A 90 -0.66 -4.23 3.55
CA MET A 90 0.05 -3.66 4.69
C MET A 90 0.12 -2.16 4.53
N LEU A 91 -0.04 -1.42 5.62
CA LEU A 91 0.10 0.04 5.60
C LEU A 91 1.56 0.39 5.39
N THR A 92 1.87 0.94 4.23
CA THR A 92 3.23 1.35 3.87
C THR A 92 3.27 2.78 3.37
N GLY A 93 4.43 3.39 3.54
CA GLY A 93 4.71 4.71 3.00
C GLY A 93 6.20 4.88 2.80
N GLU A 94 6.58 5.73 1.86
CA GLU A 94 7.96 6.07 1.59
C GLU A 94 8.29 7.41 2.23
N ILE A 95 9.36 7.44 3.03
CA ILE A 95 9.89 8.67 3.60
C ILE A 95 11.27 8.92 2.97
N SER A 96 11.40 10.05 2.29
CA SER A 96 12.65 10.46 1.68
C SER A 96 13.40 11.42 2.61
N SER A 97 14.65 11.11 2.87
CA SER A 97 15.55 11.97 3.65
C SER A 97 16.65 12.50 2.75
N ILE A 98 16.85 13.81 2.79
CA ILE A 98 17.91 14.49 2.04
C ILE A 98 18.84 15.14 3.04
N TYR A 99 20.12 14.84 2.94
CA TYR A 99 21.14 15.41 3.83
C TYR A 99 22.48 15.59 3.11
N LYS A 100 23.36 16.39 3.70
CA LYS A 100 24.73 16.56 3.22
C LYS A 100 25.69 15.81 4.11
N ARG A 101 26.59 15.08 3.49
CA ARG A 101 27.70 14.41 4.17
C ARG A 101 28.94 14.44 3.28
N ASP A 102 30.07 14.83 3.85
CA ASP A 102 31.34 14.96 3.14
C ASP A 102 31.24 15.85 1.89
N GLY A 103 30.49 16.97 2.00
CA GLY A 103 30.26 17.92 0.88
C GLY A 103 29.35 17.42 -0.22
N LYS A 104 28.76 16.24 -0.06
CA LYS A 104 27.87 15.64 -1.07
C LYS A 104 26.42 15.56 -0.57
N VAL A 105 25.48 15.83 -1.45
CA VAL A 105 24.05 15.63 -1.19
C VAL A 105 23.73 14.14 -1.25
N ARG A 106 23.11 13.63 -0.21
CA ARG A 106 22.66 12.22 -0.10
C ARG A 106 21.15 12.19 -0.04
N LYS A 107 20.55 11.22 -0.74
CA LYS A 107 19.13 10.93 -0.67
C LYS A 107 18.93 9.49 -0.24
N VAL A 108 18.06 9.28 0.74
CA VAL A 108 17.70 7.95 1.21
C VAL A 108 16.19 7.84 1.18
N HIS A 109 15.69 6.77 0.58
CA HIS A 109 14.28 6.43 0.56
C HIS A 109 14.04 5.25 1.48
N ASN A 110 13.22 5.46 2.51
CA ASN A 110 12.86 4.41 3.47
C ASN A 110 11.42 4.01 3.27
N ILE A 111 11.19 2.71 3.14
CA ILE A 111 9.84 2.16 3.16
C ILE A 111 9.49 1.87 4.61
N CYS A 112 8.47 2.54 5.12
CA CYS A 112 7.95 2.36 6.47
C CYS A 112 6.71 1.49 6.42
N VAL A 113 6.61 0.55 7.36
CA VAL A 113 5.47 -0.35 7.50
C VAL A 113 4.84 -0.12 8.86
N PHE A 114 3.52 -0.01 8.90
CA PHE A 114 2.77 0.25 10.12
C PHE A 114 1.82 -0.92 10.43
N PRO A 115 1.75 -1.36 11.69
CA PRO A 115 0.91 -2.50 12.06
C PRO A 115 -0.59 -2.17 12.09
N ASP A 116 -0.93 -0.89 12.30
CA ASP A 116 -2.32 -0.43 12.40
C ASP A 116 -2.44 1.07 12.16
N MET A 117 -3.67 1.52 12.00
CA MET A 117 -3.98 2.94 11.77
C MET A 117 -3.64 3.83 12.98
N GLU A 118 -3.72 3.30 14.19
CA GLU A 118 -3.38 4.05 15.41
C GLU A 118 -1.89 4.40 15.43
N SER A 119 -1.03 3.43 15.18
CA SER A 119 0.42 3.65 15.09
C SER A 119 0.78 4.64 13.99
N LEU A 120 0.12 4.52 12.84
CA LEU A 120 0.30 5.43 11.72
C LEU A 120 -0.04 6.87 12.10
N LYS A 121 -1.16 7.10 12.74
CA LYS A 121 -1.58 8.44 13.18
C LYS A 121 -0.64 9.06 14.21
N LYS A 122 -0.06 8.24 15.09
CA LYS A 122 0.95 8.72 16.05
C LYS A 122 2.21 9.22 15.36
N VAL A 123 2.67 8.52 14.34
CA VAL A 123 3.84 8.95 13.55
C VAL A 123 3.52 10.19 12.73
N GLN A 124 2.35 10.22 12.10
CA GLN A 124 1.92 11.38 11.33
C GLN A 124 1.87 12.64 12.18
N ALA A 125 1.34 12.56 13.39
CA ALA A 125 1.29 13.70 14.32
C ALA A 125 2.70 14.23 14.63
N LYS A 126 3.70 13.36 14.68
CA LYS A 126 5.10 13.76 14.84
C LYS A 126 5.69 14.43 13.61
N LEU A 127 5.28 14.01 12.43
CA LEU A 127 5.77 14.59 11.17
C LEU A 127 5.13 15.96 10.88
N ASP A 128 3.91 16.17 11.37
CA ASP A 128 3.17 17.43 11.19
C ASP A 128 3.64 18.54 12.16
N ASP A 129 4.39 18.18 13.18
CA ASP A 129 5.04 19.14 14.07
C ASP A 129 6.27 19.75 13.34
#